data_5f63c7898d346c1917afcc474f9f081d
#
_entry.id   5f63c7898d346c1917afcc474f9f081d
#
_cell.length_a   1.000
_cell.length_b   1.000
_cell.length_c   1.000
_cell.angle_alpha   90.00
_cell.angle_beta   90.00
_cell.angle_gamma   90.00
#
_symmetry.space_group_name_H-M   'P 1'
#
loop_
_entity.id
_entity.type
_entity.pdbx_description
1 polymer ?
#
loop_
_entity_poly.entity_id
_entity_poly.type
_entity_poly.pdbx_seq_one_letter_code
_entity_poly.pdbx_strand_id
1 'polypeptide(L)'
;MCIRDRLQAENQRHQELLNSLQAGNAGIGNAAQTATDTAQQIGSLVKENQQQLRGIKGSFEQNVLPGLNTSLDSFGQLSGKLSGVLSGVDPLVDQTKGILDNLNTSLNDSKTALESTGNALQKVQEKLNSVTADLNALRSSQSYQDFLNLTGLDSEAVSEFMSAPVALKTESFYPVKNYGSAMTPFYTNLAIWVGGIVLIAIFKLESDKDEVVPKFTAVQSYFGRWMLYVVMGLIQSLIICVGDLLLLGVQCKSPAAFIFAGLFTSFVYVNIIYALSITFKHIGKAVSVILVIIQIPGSAGTYPIEMTPAFFQKLHPLLPFTYGINAMREAVAGIYGFHYAENLLCLAVYVPIALLIGVVVRPWLLNLNHMFDQKLGETELMICEEEGLTKERFRMTAVVSALADKKTFREEMYQRAERFERNYKKRIRRGFAAILIIPLIFLILMFSISSKMVFLVLWITSIIVIALYLICVEYLHESLKRRLKVSRMSQEELLETLRKRKEQEEEEA
;
A
#
# COMPACT_ATOMS: atom_id res chain seq x y z
N MET A 1 -32.58 -73.18 -19.60
CA MET A 1 -31.86 -72.37 -18.55
C MET A 1 -32.95 -71.80 -17.66
N CYS A 2 -33.04 -72.29 -16.44
CA CYS A 2 -34.28 -72.25 -15.62
C CYS A 2 -34.53 -70.84 -15.03
N ILE A 3 -35.84 -70.56 -14.91
CA ILE A 3 -36.32 -69.40 -14.12
C ILE A 3 -35.62 -69.30 -12.74
N ARG A 4 -35.23 -70.41 -12.18
CA ARG A 4 -34.49 -70.53 -10.91
C ARG A 4 -33.12 -69.84 -10.97
N ASP A 5 -32.40 -69.95 -12.08
CA ASP A 5 -31.03 -69.34 -12.20
C ASP A 5 -31.10 -67.80 -12.38
N ARG A 6 -32.17 -67.34 -13.04
CA ARG A 6 -32.43 -65.85 -13.14
C ARG A 6 -32.84 -65.27 -11.77
N LEU A 7 -33.65 -65.95 -11.00
CA LEU A 7 -34.08 -65.54 -9.67
C LEU A 7 -32.87 -65.50 -8.69
N GLN A 8 -31.99 -66.50 -8.81
CA GLN A 8 -30.74 -66.48 -7.99
C GLN A 8 -29.80 -65.33 -8.35
N ALA A 9 -29.64 -65.03 -9.64
CA ALA A 9 -28.79 -63.90 -10.07
C ALA A 9 -29.40 -62.55 -9.65
N GLU A 10 -30.70 -62.39 -9.74
CA GLU A 10 -31.38 -61.17 -9.24
C GLU A 10 -31.26 -61.02 -7.72
N ASN A 11 -31.43 -62.11 -6.98
CA ASN A 11 -31.27 -62.06 -5.52
C ASN A 11 -29.83 -61.70 -5.08
N GLN A 12 -28.82 -62.17 -5.83
CA GLN A 12 -27.43 -61.73 -5.58
C GLN A 12 -27.28 -60.21 -5.87
N ARG A 13 -27.81 -59.69 -6.95
CA ARG A 13 -27.75 -58.24 -7.24
C ARG A 13 -28.44 -57.41 -6.16
N HIS A 14 -29.59 -57.88 -5.64
CA HIS A 14 -30.27 -57.19 -4.55
C HIS A 14 -29.49 -57.21 -3.24
N GLN A 15 -28.77 -58.28 -2.92
CA GLN A 15 -27.88 -58.34 -1.78
C GLN A 15 -26.68 -57.39 -1.92
N GLU A 16 -26.10 -57.28 -3.11
CA GLU A 16 -25.02 -56.33 -3.40
C GLU A 16 -25.49 -54.88 -3.26
N LEU A 17 -26.73 -54.57 -3.73
CA LEU A 17 -27.34 -53.25 -3.53
C LEU A 17 -27.52 -52.92 -2.05
N LEU A 18 -28.05 -53.87 -1.28
CA LEU A 18 -28.22 -53.68 0.17
C LEU A 18 -26.89 -53.44 0.90
N ASN A 19 -25.84 -54.19 0.53
CA ASN A 19 -24.51 -54.02 1.11
C ASN A 19 -23.93 -52.63 0.75
N SER A 20 -24.15 -52.15 -0.46
CA SER A 20 -23.72 -50.85 -0.94
C SER A 20 -24.46 -49.69 -0.27
N LEU A 21 -25.79 -49.82 -0.09
CA LEU A 21 -26.61 -48.90 0.69
C LEU A 21 -26.16 -48.85 2.18
N GLN A 22 -25.78 -50.00 2.73
CA GLN A 22 -25.27 -50.09 4.10
C GLN A 22 -23.93 -49.40 4.25
N ALA A 23 -23.02 -49.58 3.29
CA ALA A 23 -21.74 -48.89 3.25
C ALA A 23 -21.90 -47.37 3.08
N GLY A 24 -22.80 -46.93 2.20
CA GLY A 24 -23.16 -45.52 2.02
C GLY A 24 -23.74 -44.89 3.30
N ASN A 25 -24.61 -45.61 3.99
CA ASN A 25 -25.17 -45.18 5.26
C ASN A 25 -24.14 -45.04 6.37
N ALA A 26 -23.17 -45.98 6.44
CA ALA A 26 -22.04 -45.89 7.35
C ALA A 26 -21.14 -44.66 7.02
N GLY A 27 -20.94 -44.37 5.73
CA GLY A 27 -20.25 -43.18 5.26
C GLY A 27 -20.91 -41.87 5.69
N ILE A 28 -22.25 -41.80 5.58
CA ILE A 28 -23.04 -40.64 6.06
C ILE A 28 -22.91 -40.51 7.59
N GLY A 29 -22.99 -41.60 8.32
CA GLY A 29 -22.81 -41.60 9.78
C GLY A 29 -21.44 -41.06 10.19
N ASN A 30 -20.38 -41.48 9.52
CA ASN A 30 -19.01 -41.00 9.77
C ASN A 30 -18.87 -39.51 9.42
N ALA A 31 -19.44 -39.04 8.32
CA ALA A 31 -19.45 -37.64 7.93
C ALA A 31 -20.19 -36.77 8.96
N ALA A 32 -21.32 -37.25 9.47
CA ALA A 32 -22.10 -36.58 10.51
C ALA A 32 -21.29 -36.48 11.84
N GLN A 33 -20.58 -37.57 12.20
CA GLN A 33 -19.73 -37.57 13.38
C GLN A 33 -18.59 -36.58 13.23
N THR A 34 -17.91 -36.56 12.06
CA THR A 34 -16.82 -35.59 11.79
C THR A 34 -17.31 -34.15 11.85
N ALA A 35 -18.52 -33.88 11.34
CA ALA A 35 -19.14 -32.55 11.43
C ALA A 35 -19.41 -32.12 12.88
N THR A 36 -19.86 -33.06 13.71
CA THR A 36 -20.07 -32.82 15.15
C THR A 36 -18.76 -32.56 15.89
N ASP A 37 -17.73 -33.36 15.62
CA ASP A 37 -16.42 -33.21 16.23
C ASP A 37 -15.80 -31.84 15.84
N THR A 38 -15.94 -31.44 14.57
CA THR A 38 -15.52 -30.13 14.08
C THR A 38 -16.28 -28.97 14.77
N ALA A 39 -17.60 -29.13 14.93
CA ALA A 39 -18.41 -28.13 15.64
C ALA A 39 -18.00 -28.00 17.13
N GLN A 40 -17.67 -29.11 17.77
CA GLN A 40 -17.17 -29.10 19.15
C GLN A 40 -15.78 -28.44 19.23
N GLN A 41 -14.88 -28.72 18.29
CA GLN A 41 -13.56 -28.08 18.23
C GLN A 41 -13.68 -26.56 18.01
N ILE A 42 -14.55 -26.14 17.10
CA ILE A 42 -14.84 -24.70 16.90
C ILE A 42 -15.39 -24.10 18.20
N GLY A 43 -16.32 -24.76 18.86
CA GLY A 43 -16.87 -24.31 20.15
C GLY A 43 -15.80 -24.16 21.24
N SER A 44 -14.85 -25.08 21.33
CA SER A 44 -13.74 -25.02 22.29
C SER A 44 -12.77 -23.87 21.98
N LEU A 45 -12.41 -23.69 20.70
CA LEU A 45 -11.55 -22.59 20.24
C LEU A 45 -12.17 -21.22 20.48
N VAL A 46 -13.48 -21.08 20.25
CA VAL A 46 -14.22 -19.86 20.56
C VAL A 46 -14.19 -19.54 22.05
N LYS A 47 -14.37 -20.58 22.88
CA LYS A 47 -14.34 -20.42 24.34
C LYS A 47 -12.92 -20.04 24.85
N GLU A 48 -11.91 -20.63 24.28
CA GLU A 48 -10.51 -20.32 24.58
C GLU A 48 -10.15 -18.88 24.15
N ASN A 49 -10.49 -18.49 22.92
CA ASN A 49 -10.32 -17.11 22.44
C ASN A 49 -11.08 -16.10 23.30
N GLN A 50 -12.28 -16.47 23.75
CA GLN A 50 -13.06 -15.62 24.65
C GLN A 50 -12.40 -15.45 26.03
N GLN A 51 -11.75 -16.51 26.55
CA GLN A 51 -10.98 -16.41 27.77
C GLN A 51 -9.72 -15.54 27.60
N GLN A 52 -9.01 -15.70 26.50
CA GLN A 52 -7.84 -14.88 26.16
C GLN A 52 -8.23 -13.41 26.02
N LEU A 53 -9.34 -13.12 25.31
CA LEU A 53 -9.86 -11.75 25.16
C LEU A 53 -10.32 -11.14 26.48
N ARG A 54 -10.92 -11.96 27.38
CA ARG A 54 -11.22 -11.49 28.76
C ARG A 54 -9.95 -11.21 29.55
N GLY A 55 -8.90 -12.01 29.37
CA GLY A 55 -7.57 -11.78 29.96
C GLY A 55 -6.94 -10.49 29.45
N ILE A 56 -6.98 -10.25 28.14
CA ILE A 56 -6.50 -9.01 27.51
C ILE A 56 -7.32 -7.81 27.98
N LYS A 57 -8.64 -7.93 28.02
CA LYS A 57 -9.53 -6.89 28.54
C LYS A 57 -9.23 -6.59 30.01
N GLY A 58 -9.10 -7.63 30.84
CA GLY A 58 -8.76 -7.48 32.27
C GLY A 58 -7.38 -6.85 32.47
N SER A 59 -6.40 -7.26 31.70
CA SER A 59 -5.05 -6.68 31.71
C SER A 59 -5.05 -5.22 31.25
N PHE A 60 -5.85 -4.90 30.24
CA PHE A 60 -6.02 -3.53 29.77
C PHE A 60 -6.72 -2.65 30.82
N GLU A 61 -7.80 -3.15 31.41
CA GLU A 61 -8.54 -2.43 32.47
C GLU A 61 -7.73 -2.28 33.75
N GLN A 62 -6.91 -3.27 34.12
CA GLN A 62 -6.13 -3.23 35.38
C GLN A 62 -4.77 -2.55 35.24
N ASN A 63 -4.11 -2.66 34.10
CA ASN A 63 -2.73 -2.18 33.95
C ASN A 63 -2.61 -0.96 33.03
N VAL A 64 -3.42 -0.88 31.98
CA VAL A 64 -3.31 0.18 30.97
C VAL A 64 -4.24 1.35 31.31
N LEU A 65 -5.47 1.05 31.67
CA LEU A 65 -6.45 2.09 32.03
C LEU A 65 -6.05 2.91 33.27
N PRO A 66 -5.58 2.30 34.37
CA PRO A 66 -5.08 3.05 35.52
C PRO A 66 -3.79 3.82 35.18
N GLY A 67 -2.88 3.22 34.39
CA GLY A 67 -1.69 3.90 33.92
C GLY A 67 -2.01 5.08 33.01
N LEU A 68 -3.01 4.94 32.15
CA LEU A 68 -3.53 6.02 31.30
C LEU A 68 -4.23 7.10 32.13
N ASN A 69 -5.05 6.72 33.12
CA ASN A 69 -5.69 7.66 34.03
C ASN A 69 -4.66 8.40 34.90
N THR A 70 -3.64 7.71 35.40
CA THR A 70 -2.56 8.33 36.15
C THR A 70 -1.71 9.26 35.27
N SER A 71 -1.50 8.89 34.04
CA SER A 71 -0.82 9.74 33.04
C SER A 71 -1.69 10.92 32.61
N LEU A 72 -2.99 10.72 32.47
CA LEU A 72 -3.98 11.79 32.22
C LEU A 72 -4.15 12.73 33.43
N ASP A 73 -4.12 12.21 34.66
CA ASP A 73 -4.13 13.03 35.88
C ASP A 73 -2.83 13.81 36.02
N SER A 74 -1.69 13.20 35.73
CA SER A 74 -0.39 13.89 35.68
C SER A 74 -0.35 14.95 34.60
N PHE A 75 -0.92 14.66 33.41
CA PHE A 75 -1.11 15.60 32.32
C PHE A 75 -2.14 16.68 32.68
N GLY A 76 -3.20 16.33 33.39
CA GLY A 76 -4.21 17.27 33.94
C GLY A 76 -3.62 18.24 34.95
N GLN A 77 -2.70 17.79 35.82
CA GLN A 77 -1.92 18.66 36.72
C GLN A 77 -0.93 19.56 35.97
N LEU A 78 -0.31 19.08 34.90
CA LEU A 78 0.51 19.89 33.97
C LEU A 78 -0.34 20.89 33.20
N SER A 79 -1.56 20.49 32.84
CA SER A 79 -2.57 21.26 32.09
C SER A 79 -3.26 22.36 32.88
N GLY A 80 -3.26 22.28 34.22
CA GLY A 80 -3.62 23.42 35.03
C GLY A 80 -2.68 24.65 34.79
N LYS A 81 -1.51 24.40 34.22
CA LYS A 81 -0.57 25.41 33.70
C LYS A 81 -0.71 25.65 32.19
N LEU A 82 -1.36 24.76 31.44
CA LEU A 82 -1.51 24.80 29.96
C LEU A 82 -3.00 24.69 29.54
N SER A 83 -3.90 25.33 30.27
CA SER A 83 -5.37 25.20 30.16
C SER A 83 -5.97 25.55 28.78
N GLY A 84 -5.16 25.72 27.74
CA GLY A 84 -5.63 26.02 26.40
C GLY A 84 -5.47 24.88 25.38
N VAL A 85 -4.84 23.75 25.73
CA VAL A 85 -4.49 22.69 24.77
C VAL A 85 -5.24 21.37 25.03
N LEU A 86 -5.82 21.18 26.21
CA LEU A 86 -6.34 19.88 26.65
C LEU A 86 -7.86 19.65 26.49
N SER A 87 -8.61 20.61 25.95
CA SER A 87 -10.06 20.40 25.66
C SER A 87 -10.32 19.36 24.55
N GLY A 88 -9.28 18.79 23.99
CA GLY A 88 -9.39 17.75 22.95
C GLY A 88 -9.15 16.31 23.40
N VAL A 89 -8.76 16.08 24.69
CA VAL A 89 -8.41 14.72 25.15
C VAL A 89 -9.64 13.94 25.62
N ASP A 90 -10.60 14.59 26.27
CA ASP A 90 -11.86 13.96 26.68
C ASP A 90 -12.62 13.30 25.52
N PRO A 91 -12.77 13.95 24.33
CA PRO A 91 -13.39 13.31 23.17
C PRO A 91 -12.63 12.08 22.65
N LEU A 92 -11.30 12.05 22.79
CA LEU A 92 -10.46 10.93 22.35
C LEU A 92 -10.60 9.70 23.26
N VAL A 93 -10.73 9.92 24.56
CA VAL A 93 -10.99 8.86 25.54
C VAL A 93 -12.38 8.28 25.34
N ASP A 94 -13.40 9.12 25.15
CA ASP A 94 -14.76 8.68 24.87
C ASP A 94 -14.86 7.93 23.54
N GLN A 95 -14.13 8.35 22.51
CA GLN A 95 -14.05 7.67 21.24
C GLN A 95 -13.37 6.30 21.36
N THR A 96 -12.29 6.19 22.14
CA THR A 96 -11.60 4.93 22.40
C THR A 96 -12.47 3.95 23.16
N LYS A 97 -13.22 4.43 24.14
CA LYS A 97 -14.23 3.64 24.87
C LYS A 97 -15.34 3.16 23.93
N GLY A 98 -15.85 4.03 23.07
CA GLY A 98 -16.84 3.65 22.05
C GLY A 98 -16.34 2.58 21.07
N ILE A 99 -15.07 2.63 20.68
CA ILE A 99 -14.45 1.59 19.83
C ILE A 99 -14.36 0.26 20.59
N LEU A 100 -13.97 0.26 21.85
CA LEU A 100 -13.90 -0.93 22.70
C LEU A 100 -15.28 -1.57 22.93
N ASP A 101 -16.30 -0.77 23.15
CA ASP A 101 -17.68 -1.24 23.31
C ASP A 101 -18.22 -1.85 21.99
N ASN A 102 -17.93 -1.23 20.85
CA ASN A 102 -18.28 -1.77 19.53
C ASN A 102 -17.54 -3.09 19.24
N LEU A 103 -16.27 -3.18 19.61
CA LEU A 103 -15.49 -4.40 19.45
C LEU A 103 -16.05 -5.53 20.32
N ASN A 104 -16.40 -5.25 21.56
CA ASN A 104 -17.01 -6.21 22.48
C ASN A 104 -18.37 -6.69 21.95
N THR A 105 -19.19 -5.80 21.40
CA THR A 105 -20.47 -6.14 20.76
C THR A 105 -20.25 -7.05 19.55
N SER A 106 -19.31 -6.70 18.66
CA SER A 106 -18.99 -7.52 17.47
C SER A 106 -18.45 -8.90 17.85
N LEU A 107 -17.71 -9.03 18.92
CA LEU A 107 -17.23 -10.31 19.43
C LEU A 107 -18.36 -11.16 20.02
N ASN A 108 -19.33 -10.54 20.73
CA ASN A 108 -20.52 -11.22 21.20
C ASN A 108 -21.43 -11.70 20.06
N ASP A 109 -21.59 -10.87 19.04
CA ASP A 109 -22.37 -11.25 17.84
C ASP A 109 -21.71 -12.41 17.09
N SER A 110 -20.37 -12.39 16.96
CA SER A 110 -19.61 -13.49 16.37
C SER A 110 -19.72 -14.78 17.17
N LYS A 111 -19.70 -14.70 18.51
CA LYS A 111 -19.93 -15.84 19.39
C LYS A 111 -21.33 -16.43 19.19
N THR A 112 -22.37 -15.58 19.15
CA THR A 112 -23.76 -16.00 18.96
C THR A 112 -23.95 -16.66 17.57
N ALA A 113 -23.30 -16.13 16.54
CA ALA A 113 -23.31 -16.73 15.21
C ALA A 113 -22.64 -18.11 15.18
N LEU A 114 -21.52 -18.29 15.87
CA LEU A 114 -20.84 -19.57 16.01
C LEU A 114 -21.66 -20.60 16.81
N GLU A 115 -22.29 -20.19 17.90
CA GLU A 115 -23.21 -21.02 18.68
C GLU A 115 -24.43 -21.46 17.83
N SER A 116 -24.98 -20.53 17.06
CA SER A 116 -26.08 -20.81 16.14
C SER A 116 -25.67 -21.80 15.04
N THR A 117 -24.44 -21.67 14.51
CA THR A 117 -23.88 -22.61 13.53
C THR A 117 -23.65 -23.99 14.15
N GLY A 118 -23.14 -24.06 15.38
CA GLY A 118 -23.00 -25.30 16.14
C GLY A 118 -24.35 -26.02 16.33
N ASN A 119 -25.38 -25.28 16.72
CA ASN A 119 -26.74 -25.83 16.88
C ASN A 119 -27.35 -26.28 15.55
N ALA A 120 -27.08 -25.58 14.44
CA ALA A 120 -27.53 -26.02 13.11
C ALA A 120 -26.85 -27.31 12.69
N LEU A 121 -25.54 -27.46 12.92
CA LEU A 121 -24.78 -28.69 12.66
C LEU A 121 -25.28 -29.86 13.50
N GLN A 122 -25.62 -29.61 14.76
CA GLN A 122 -26.23 -30.65 15.64
C GLN A 122 -27.59 -31.11 15.12
N LYS A 123 -28.44 -30.19 14.64
CA LYS A 123 -29.71 -30.55 14.00
C LYS A 123 -29.54 -31.36 12.70
N VAL A 124 -28.52 -31.04 11.91
CA VAL A 124 -28.13 -31.79 10.73
C VAL A 124 -27.73 -33.20 11.12
N GLN A 125 -26.94 -33.37 12.18
CA GLN A 125 -26.56 -34.68 12.70
C GLN A 125 -27.78 -35.50 13.17
N GLU A 126 -28.70 -34.88 13.92
CA GLU A 126 -29.89 -35.54 14.39
C GLU A 126 -30.75 -36.03 13.21
N LYS A 127 -30.88 -35.17 12.18
CA LYS A 127 -31.59 -35.57 10.94
C LYS A 127 -30.90 -36.70 10.19
N LEU A 128 -29.55 -36.65 10.08
CA LEU A 128 -28.76 -37.73 9.46
C LEU A 128 -28.92 -39.05 10.23
N ASN A 129 -28.91 -38.99 11.57
CA ASN A 129 -29.17 -40.18 12.39
C ASN A 129 -30.58 -40.72 12.21
N SER A 130 -31.58 -39.82 12.09
CA SER A 130 -32.98 -40.23 11.78
C SER A 130 -33.06 -40.89 10.42
N VAL A 131 -32.47 -40.27 9.37
CA VAL A 131 -32.44 -40.87 8.02
C VAL A 131 -31.72 -42.21 8.03
N THR A 132 -30.66 -42.33 8.83
CA THR A 132 -29.93 -43.60 9.00
C THR A 132 -30.82 -44.68 9.65
N ALA A 133 -31.59 -44.31 10.67
CA ALA A 133 -32.53 -45.21 11.32
C ALA A 133 -33.66 -45.63 10.37
N ASP A 134 -34.22 -44.67 9.60
CA ASP A 134 -35.28 -44.91 8.62
C ASP A 134 -34.79 -45.83 7.48
N LEU A 135 -33.54 -45.61 6.98
CA LEU A 135 -32.93 -46.47 5.98
C LEU A 135 -32.69 -47.90 6.52
N ASN A 136 -32.29 -48.04 7.77
CA ASN A 136 -32.15 -49.37 8.39
C ASN A 136 -33.51 -50.05 8.59
N ALA A 137 -34.56 -49.32 8.97
CA ALA A 137 -35.89 -49.81 9.08
C ALA A 137 -36.48 -50.25 7.71
N LEU A 138 -36.23 -49.43 6.66
CA LEU A 138 -36.58 -49.78 5.29
C LEU A 138 -35.89 -51.07 4.81
N ARG A 139 -34.57 -51.18 5.13
CA ARG A 139 -33.79 -52.38 4.79
C ARG A 139 -34.33 -53.66 5.40
N SER A 140 -34.88 -53.60 6.62
CA SER A 140 -35.46 -54.73 7.33
C SER A 140 -36.91 -55.00 6.92
N SER A 141 -37.52 -54.17 6.10
CA SER A 141 -38.90 -54.31 5.65
C SER A 141 -39.03 -55.33 4.52
N GLN A 142 -39.92 -56.29 4.69
CA GLN A 142 -40.25 -57.29 3.69
C GLN A 142 -40.76 -56.65 2.38
N SER A 143 -41.53 -55.58 2.48
CA SER A 143 -42.06 -54.81 1.36
C SER A 143 -41.00 -54.13 0.51
N TYR A 144 -39.88 -53.74 1.09
CA TYR A 144 -38.71 -53.15 0.37
C TYR A 144 -37.93 -54.22 -0.40
N GLN A 145 -37.80 -55.40 0.18
CA GLN A 145 -37.21 -56.56 -0.49
C GLN A 145 -38.04 -56.98 -1.71
N ASP A 146 -39.36 -57.00 -1.54
CA ASP A 146 -40.30 -57.33 -2.62
C ASP A 146 -40.28 -56.24 -3.73
N PHE A 147 -40.15 -54.98 -3.38
CA PHE A 147 -40.02 -53.85 -4.33
C PHE A 147 -38.72 -53.93 -5.15
N LEU A 148 -37.58 -54.19 -4.52
CA LEU A 148 -36.31 -54.36 -5.19
C LEU A 148 -36.34 -55.56 -6.17
N ASN A 149 -36.99 -56.64 -5.78
CA ASN A 149 -37.19 -57.84 -6.64
C ASN A 149 -38.05 -57.55 -7.88
N LEU A 150 -38.98 -56.59 -7.79
CA LEU A 150 -39.91 -56.23 -8.88
C LEU A 150 -39.30 -55.18 -9.86
N THR A 151 -38.36 -54.31 -9.42
CA THR A 151 -37.90 -53.19 -10.23
C THR A 151 -36.71 -53.47 -11.10
N GLY A 152 -35.96 -54.57 -10.88
CA GLY A 152 -34.76 -54.93 -11.69
C GLY A 152 -33.71 -53.84 -11.75
N LEU A 153 -33.64 -52.97 -10.74
CA LEU A 153 -32.70 -51.85 -10.69
C LEU A 153 -31.25 -52.35 -10.52
N ASP A 154 -30.35 -51.81 -11.31
CA ASP A 154 -28.92 -52.06 -11.16
C ASP A 154 -28.44 -51.51 -9.82
N SER A 155 -28.00 -52.40 -8.92
CA SER A 155 -27.62 -52.06 -7.56
C SER A 155 -26.41 -51.15 -7.52
N GLU A 156 -25.52 -51.26 -8.49
CA GLU A 156 -24.26 -50.50 -8.56
C GLU A 156 -24.56 -49.02 -8.97
N ALA A 157 -25.41 -48.85 -9.97
CA ALA A 157 -25.84 -47.53 -10.45
C ALA A 157 -26.67 -46.76 -9.40
N VAL A 158 -27.53 -47.45 -8.66
CA VAL A 158 -28.32 -46.83 -7.57
C VAL A 158 -27.44 -46.49 -6.39
N SER A 159 -26.47 -47.33 -6.02
CA SER A 159 -25.52 -47.06 -4.96
C SER A 159 -24.61 -45.87 -5.29
N GLU A 160 -24.12 -45.78 -6.53
CA GLU A 160 -23.30 -44.66 -7.00
C GLU A 160 -24.08 -43.35 -6.97
N PHE A 161 -25.34 -43.36 -7.46
CA PHE A 161 -26.23 -42.20 -7.41
C PHE A 161 -26.57 -41.77 -5.98
N MET A 162 -26.86 -42.71 -5.07
CA MET A 162 -27.22 -42.41 -3.68
C MET A 162 -26.00 -41.94 -2.85
N SER A 163 -24.81 -42.44 -3.16
CA SER A 163 -23.58 -42.04 -2.47
C SER A 163 -23.07 -40.65 -2.88
N ALA A 164 -23.27 -40.25 -4.16
CA ALA A 164 -22.85 -38.97 -4.68
C ALA A 164 -23.75 -38.52 -5.83
N PRO A 165 -25.00 -38.04 -5.53
CA PRO A 165 -26.00 -37.65 -6.55
C PRO A 165 -25.51 -36.46 -7.39
N VAL A 166 -24.55 -35.70 -6.90
CA VAL A 166 -23.84 -34.62 -7.62
C VAL A 166 -22.37 -34.70 -7.32
N ALA A 167 -21.59 -35.14 -8.30
CA ALA A 167 -20.15 -35.05 -8.21
C ALA A 167 -19.71 -33.67 -8.68
N LEU A 168 -19.26 -32.82 -7.75
CA LEU A 168 -18.70 -31.52 -8.08
C LEU A 168 -17.26 -31.74 -8.56
N LYS A 169 -17.02 -31.72 -9.87
CA LYS A 169 -15.69 -31.75 -10.44
C LYS A 169 -15.17 -30.32 -10.51
N THR A 170 -14.42 -29.89 -9.51
CA THR A 170 -13.76 -28.60 -9.52
C THR A 170 -12.45 -28.70 -10.30
N GLU A 171 -12.39 -28.10 -11.47
CA GLU A 171 -11.16 -27.95 -12.23
C GLU A 171 -10.55 -26.57 -11.96
N SER A 172 -9.44 -26.53 -11.27
CA SER A 172 -8.71 -25.30 -11.04
C SER A 172 -7.62 -25.14 -12.09
N PHE A 173 -7.76 -24.16 -12.98
CA PHE A 173 -6.78 -23.89 -14.06
C PHE A 173 -5.46 -23.34 -13.52
N TYR A 174 -5.50 -22.52 -12.46
CA TYR A 174 -4.35 -21.88 -11.83
C TYR A 174 -4.38 -22.12 -10.32
N PRO A 175 -4.12 -23.35 -9.87
CA PRO A 175 -4.23 -23.67 -8.45
C PRO A 175 -3.13 -23.03 -7.63
N VAL A 176 -3.50 -22.31 -6.58
CA VAL A 176 -2.60 -21.82 -5.55
C VAL A 176 -2.89 -22.60 -4.26
N LYS A 177 -1.88 -23.31 -3.75
CA LYS A 177 -2.05 -24.28 -2.65
C LYS A 177 -2.39 -23.63 -1.31
N ASN A 178 -1.91 -22.41 -1.07
CA ASN A 178 -2.09 -21.74 0.21
C ASN A 178 -2.18 -20.24 0.06
N TYR A 179 -2.78 -19.60 1.06
CA TYR A 179 -2.97 -18.16 1.11
C TYR A 179 -1.65 -17.37 1.08
N GLY A 180 -0.58 -17.88 1.72
CA GLY A 180 0.73 -17.23 1.72
C GLY A 180 1.27 -17.06 0.30
N SER A 181 1.25 -18.13 -0.50
CA SER A 181 1.69 -18.06 -1.92
C SER A 181 0.82 -17.12 -2.76
N ALA A 182 -0.48 -17.04 -2.47
CA ALA A 182 -1.39 -16.11 -3.15
C ALA A 182 -1.08 -14.64 -2.83
N MET A 183 -0.64 -14.35 -1.61
CA MET A 183 -0.32 -13.01 -1.13
C MET A 183 1.12 -12.57 -1.39
N THR A 184 2.03 -13.49 -1.65
CA THR A 184 3.45 -13.21 -1.91
C THR A 184 3.65 -12.12 -2.96
N PRO A 185 2.99 -12.12 -4.14
CA PRO A 185 3.18 -11.07 -5.12
C PRO A 185 2.96 -9.66 -4.58
N PHE A 186 2.00 -9.48 -3.67
CA PHE A 186 1.74 -8.20 -3.04
C PHE A 186 2.84 -7.81 -2.04
N TYR A 187 3.18 -8.72 -1.12
CA TYR A 187 4.17 -8.42 -0.08
C TYR A 187 5.58 -8.25 -0.66
N THR A 188 5.94 -9.01 -1.68
CA THR A 188 7.21 -8.86 -2.40
C THR A 188 7.29 -7.48 -3.06
N ASN A 189 6.24 -7.04 -3.77
CA ASN A 189 6.18 -5.70 -4.36
C ASN A 189 6.29 -4.60 -3.29
N LEU A 190 5.59 -4.77 -2.16
CA LEU A 190 5.67 -3.84 -1.05
C LEU A 190 7.09 -3.78 -0.46
N ALA A 191 7.72 -4.94 -0.24
CA ALA A 191 9.08 -5.02 0.28
C ALA A 191 10.10 -4.35 -0.66
N ILE A 192 9.98 -4.54 -1.97
CA ILE A 192 10.83 -3.89 -2.99
C ILE A 192 10.67 -2.36 -2.93
N TRP A 193 9.44 -1.85 -2.84
CA TRP A 193 9.21 -0.40 -2.75
C TRP A 193 9.76 0.19 -1.46
N VAL A 194 9.48 -0.44 -0.33
CA VAL A 194 10.00 -0.01 0.97
C VAL A 194 11.53 -0.07 0.98
N GLY A 195 12.12 -1.12 0.39
CA GLY A 195 13.55 -1.23 0.17
C GLY A 195 14.11 -0.03 -0.60
N GLY A 196 13.44 0.41 -1.66
CA GLY A 196 13.79 1.63 -2.41
C GLY A 196 13.72 2.91 -1.56
N ILE A 197 12.70 3.04 -0.69
CA ILE A 197 12.60 4.17 0.26
C ILE A 197 13.77 4.13 1.27
N VAL A 198 14.13 2.96 1.77
CA VAL A 198 15.25 2.80 2.69
C VAL A 198 16.57 3.19 2.02
N LEU A 199 16.78 2.86 0.75
CA LEU A 199 17.97 3.28 0.02
C LEU A 199 18.11 4.81 -0.03
N ILE A 200 17.03 5.55 -0.31
CA ILE A 200 17.08 7.03 -0.32
C ILE A 200 17.19 7.66 1.08
N ALA A 201 16.93 6.88 2.13
CA ALA A 201 17.16 7.34 3.50
C ALA A 201 18.63 7.16 3.93
N ILE A 202 19.29 6.09 3.47
CA ILE A 202 20.65 5.73 3.88
C ILE A 202 21.70 6.38 3.00
N PHE A 203 21.52 6.37 1.66
CA PHE A 203 22.52 6.88 0.72
C PHE A 203 22.26 8.34 0.38
N LYS A 204 23.36 9.10 0.20
CA LYS A 204 23.28 10.47 -0.32
C LYS A 204 22.69 10.48 -1.73
N LEU A 205 21.75 11.39 -1.98
CA LEU A 205 21.13 11.59 -3.29
C LEU A 205 22.06 12.30 -4.27
N GLU A 206 22.80 13.29 -3.79
CA GLU A 206 23.69 14.11 -4.61
C GLU A 206 25.11 13.52 -4.66
N SER A 207 25.81 13.80 -5.78
CA SER A 207 27.22 13.47 -5.92
C SER A 207 28.07 14.60 -5.33
N ASP A 208 28.99 14.22 -4.47
CA ASP A 208 30.00 15.18 -3.94
C ASP A 208 31.05 15.47 -5.02
N LYS A 209 31.62 16.68 -5.00
CA LYS A 209 32.80 17.00 -5.80
C LYS A 209 34.00 16.41 -5.13
N ASP A 210 34.77 15.66 -5.89
CA ASP A 210 36.06 15.11 -5.45
C ASP A 210 37.22 15.78 -6.20
N GLU A 211 38.43 15.68 -5.65
CA GLU A 211 39.66 16.18 -6.31
C GLU A 211 39.86 15.49 -7.66
N VAL A 212 39.43 14.24 -7.82
CA VAL A 212 39.61 13.46 -9.03
C VAL A 212 38.60 13.87 -10.12
N VAL A 213 37.36 14.27 -9.72
CA VAL A 213 36.30 14.68 -10.66
C VAL A 213 35.73 16.02 -10.18
N PRO A 214 36.46 17.12 -10.41
CA PRO A 214 36.05 18.44 -9.88
C PRO A 214 34.87 19.06 -10.62
N LYS A 215 34.55 18.59 -11.84
CA LYS A 215 33.52 19.16 -12.70
C LYS A 215 32.66 18.05 -13.28
N PHE A 216 31.35 18.16 -13.10
CA PHE A 216 30.36 17.31 -13.74
C PHE A 216 29.05 18.06 -13.95
N THR A 217 28.29 17.67 -14.98
CA THR A 217 26.99 18.25 -15.28
C THR A 217 25.91 17.67 -14.36
N ALA A 218 24.76 18.35 -14.26
CA ALA A 218 23.62 17.85 -13.48
C ALA A 218 23.13 16.46 -13.95
N VAL A 219 23.24 16.19 -15.25
CA VAL A 219 22.87 14.90 -15.87
C VAL A 219 23.87 13.81 -15.47
N GLN A 220 25.17 14.11 -15.53
CA GLN A 220 26.22 13.17 -15.10
C GLN A 220 26.09 12.82 -13.63
N SER A 221 25.85 13.82 -12.77
CA SER A 221 25.54 13.60 -11.34
C SER A 221 24.34 12.70 -11.13
N TYR A 222 23.27 12.94 -11.91
CA TYR A 222 22.06 12.12 -11.85
C TYR A 222 22.36 10.66 -12.15
N PHE A 223 22.96 10.36 -13.31
CA PHE A 223 23.22 8.99 -13.73
C PHE A 223 24.30 8.29 -12.90
N GLY A 224 25.28 9.02 -12.40
CA GLY A 224 26.30 8.47 -11.50
C GLY A 224 25.72 7.90 -10.21
N ARG A 225 24.84 8.65 -9.56
CA ARG A 225 24.12 8.14 -8.37
C ARG A 225 23.01 7.18 -8.71
N TRP A 226 22.27 7.40 -9.79
CA TRP A 226 21.24 6.50 -10.29
C TRP A 226 21.73 5.06 -10.42
N MET A 227 22.94 4.88 -11.00
CA MET A 227 23.52 3.55 -11.18
C MET A 227 23.72 2.84 -9.83
N LEU A 228 24.17 3.53 -8.81
CA LEU A 228 24.31 2.98 -7.44
C LEU A 228 22.97 2.51 -6.91
N TYR A 229 21.92 3.34 -7.02
CA TYR A 229 20.59 3.01 -6.53
C TYR A 229 19.97 1.82 -7.27
N VAL A 230 20.15 1.78 -8.59
CA VAL A 230 19.67 0.66 -9.42
C VAL A 230 20.36 -0.65 -9.05
N VAL A 231 21.68 -0.66 -8.94
CA VAL A 231 22.45 -1.87 -8.59
C VAL A 231 22.04 -2.36 -7.19
N MET A 232 21.97 -1.47 -6.21
CA MET A 232 21.54 -1.84 -4.86
C MET A 232 20.10 -2.33 -4.80
N GLY A 233 19.20 -1.69 -5.53
CA GLY A 233 17.80 -2.12 -5.63
C GLY A 233 17.65 -3.49 -6.29
N LEU A 234 18.42 -3.78 -7.34
CA LEU A 234 18.44 -5.09 -7.98
C LEU A 234 18.94 -6.18 -7.03
N ILE A 235 20.02 -5.92 -6.28
CA ILE A 235 20.54 -6.87 -5.27
C ILE A 235 19.49 -7.12 -4.18
N GLN A 236 18.86 -6.07 -3.65
CA GLN A 236 17.78 -6.22 -2.67
C GLN A 236 16.63 -7.06 -3.20
N SER A 237 16.16 -6.77 -4.41
CA SER A 237 15.07 -7.51 -5.03
C SER A 237 15.43 -8.97 -5.30
N LEU A 238 16.66 -9.25 -5.72
CA LEU A 238 17.14 -10.61 -5.91
C LEU A 238 17.11 -11.38 -4.60
N ILE A 239 17.61 -10.79 -3.50
CA ILE A 239 17.59 -11.40 -2.16
C ILE A 239 16.14 -11.67 -1.72
N ILE A 240 15.22 -10.74 -1.92
CA ILE A 240 13.81 -10.90 -1.57
C ILE A 240 13.19 -12.05 -2.37
N CYS A 241 13.29 -12.02 -3.71
CA CYS A 241 12.68 -13.02 -4.58
C CYS A 241 13.26 -14.43 -4.36
N VAL A 242 14.57 -14.53 -4.18
CA VAL A 242 15.23 -15.82 -3.85
C VAL A 242 14.82 -16.28 -2.44
N GLY A 243 14.71 -15.36 -1.48
CA GLY A 243 14.22 -15.64 -0.13
C GLY A 243 12.79 -16.17 -0.14
N ASP A 244 11.89 -15.56 -0.90
CA ASP A 244 10.50 -16.00 -1.06
C ASP A 244 10.44 -17.45 -1.60
N LEU A 245 11.25 -17.77 -2.58
CA LEU A 245 11.25 -19.09 -3.22
C LEU A 245 11.94 -20.16 -2.36
N LEU A 246 13.10 -19.86 -1.75
CA LEU A 246 13.93 -20.84 -1.06
C LEU A 246 13.66 -20.91 0.44
N LEU A 247 13.50 -19.76 1.13
CA LEU A 247 13.30 -19.71 2.58
C LEU A 247 11.83 -19.87 2.96
N LEU A 248 10.95 -19.16 2.26
CA LEU A 248 9.51 -19.21 2.55
C LEU A 248 8.81 -20.37 1.82
N GLY A 249 9.46 -20.98 0.84
CA GLY A 249 8.89 -22.10 0.08
C GLY A 249 7.61 -21.74 -0.67
N VAL A 250 7.54 -20.53 -1.20
CA VAL A 250 6.39 -20.04 -1.96
C VAL A 250 6.18 -20.90 -3.19
N GLN A 251 4.94 -21.35 -3.38
CA GLN A 251 4.58 -22.05 -4.60
C GLN A 251 4.78 -21.14 -5.79
N CYS A 252 5.62 -21.53 -6.73
CA CYS A 252 5.84 -20.77 -7.97
C CYS A 252 5.98 -21.75 -9.15
N LYS A 253 5.13 -21.56 -10.15
CA LYS A 253 5.15 -22.39 -11.37
C LYS A 253 6.33 -22.04 -12.27
N SER A 254 6.71 -20.77 -12.29
CA SER A 254 7.82 -20.25 -13.12
C SER A 254 8.78 -19.40 -12.28
N PRO A 255 9.71 -19.99 -11.51
CA PRO A 255 10.64 -19.27 -10.63
C PRO A 255 11.48 -18.21 -11.35
N ALA A 256 11.97 -18.52 -12.56
CA ALA A 256 12.73 -17.57 -13.35
C ALA A 256 11.93 -16.33 -13.74
N ALA A 257 10.64 -16.50 -14.11
CA ALA A 257 9.75 -15.39 -14.42
C ALA A 257 9.45 -14.55 -13.16
N PHE A 258 9.30 -15.18 -11.98
CA PHE A 258 9.10 -14.50 -10.72
C PHE A 258 10.29 -13.60 -10.35
N ILE A 259 11.52 -14.16 -10.43
CA ILE A 259 12.74 -13.39 -10.19
C ILE A 259 12.89 -12.26 -11.19
N PHE A 260 12.66 -12.52 -12.48
CA PHE A 260 12.74 -11.49 -13.52
C PHE A 260 11.72 -10.36 -13.30
N ALA A 261 10.46 -10.72 -12.99
CA ALA A 261 9.43 -9.73 -12.63
C ALA A 261 9.86 -8.90 -11.42
N GLY A 262 10.44 -9.51 -10.39
CA GLY A 262 10.94 -8.83 -9.20
C GLY A 262 12.07 -7.85 -9.52
N LEU A 263 13.07 -8.29 -10.27
CA LEU A 263 14.18 -7.44 -10.68
C LEU A 263 13.70 -6.25 -11.52
N PHE A 264 12.82 -6.53 -12.50
CA PHE A 264 12.27 -5.49 -13.36
C PHE A 264 11.41 -4.48 -12.58
N THR A 265 10.59 -4.98 -11.68
CA THR A 265 9.78 -4.15 -10.78
C THR A 265 10.66 -3.27 -9.89
N SER A 266 11.73 -3.84 -9.31
CA SER A 266 12.69 -3.08 -8.51
C SER A 266 13.36 -1.99 -9.33
N PHE A 267 13.78 -2.30 -10.55
CA PHE A 267 14.35 -1.31 -11.46
C PHE A 267 13.39 -0.14 -11.67
N VAL A 268 12.12 -0.39 -11.93
CA VAL A 268 11.13 0.67 -12.14
C VAL A 268 10.86 1.46 -10.86
N TYR A 269 10.68 0.77 -9.73
CA TYR A 269 10.36 1.43 -8.45
C TYR A 269 11.50 2.31 -7.97
N VAL A 270 12.73 1.83 -8.05
CA VAL A 270 13.91 2.62 -7.70
C VAL A 270 14.03 3.85 -8.59
N ASN A 271 13.73 3.73 -9.91
CA ASN A 271 13.70 4.89 -10.82
C ASN A 271 12.68 5.93 -10.37
N ILE A 272 11.46 5.53 -10.03
CA ILE A 272 10.40 6.46 -9.57
C ILE A 272 10.82 7.14 -8.27
N ILE A 273 11.22 6.34 -7.27
CA ILE A 273 11.57 6.82 -5.92
C ILE A 273 12.79 7.75 -5.99
N TYR A 274 13.83 7.37 -6.73
CA TYR A 274 15.02 8.16 -6.91
C TYR A 274 14.74 9.49 -7.64
N ALA A 275 14.01 9.42 -8.77
CA ALA A 275 13.66 10.61 -9.54
C ALA A 275 12.85 11.62 -8.71
N LEU A 276 11.85 11.15 -7.95
CA LEU A 276 11.07 12.01 -7.06
C LEU A 276 11.94 12.61 -5.96
N SER A 277 12.79 11.79 -5.33
CA SER A 277 13.58 12.21 -4.18
C SER A 277 14.71 13.16 -4.56
N ILE A 278 15.38 12.97 -5.69
CA ILE A 278 16.45 13.86 -6.14
C ILE A 278 15.90 15.18 -6.71
N THR A 279 14.69 15.14 -7.30
CA THR A 279 14.05 16.32 -7.92
C THR A 279 13.37 17.20 -6.91
N PHE A 280 12.67 16.64 -5.93
CA PHE A 280 11.87 17.36 -4.94
C PHE A 280 12.44 17.27 -3.52
N LYS A 281 13.62 16.65 -3.33
CA LYS A 281 14.31 16.49 -2.04
C LYS A 281 13.39 15.89 -0.96
N HIS A 282 13.23 16.56 0.18
CA HIS A 282 12.41 16.09 1.29
C HIS A 282 10.93 15.86 0.91
N ILE A 283 10.39 16.72 0.03
CA ILE A 283 9.01 16.57 -0.47
C ILE A 283 8.91 15.30 -1.31
N GLY A 284 9.90 15.02 -2.17
CA GLY A 284 9.92 13.80 -2.99
C GLY A 284 9.99 12.52 -2.15
N LYS A 285 10.77 12.53 -1.07
CA LYS A 285 10.80 11.41 -0.10
C LYS A 285 9.41 11.19 0.52
N ALA A 286 8.75 12.26 0.98
CA ALA A 286 7.39 12.19 1.53
C ALA A 286 6.36 11.69 0.50
N VAL A 287 6.41 12.17 -0.74
CA VAL A 287 5.54 11.72 -1.83
C VAL A 287 5.73 10.24 -2.11
N SER A 288 6.95 9.71 -2.08
CA SER A 288 7.22 8.28 -2.26
C SER A 288 6.58 7.41 -1.17
N VAL A 289 6.52 7.93 0.08
CA VAL A 289 5.80 7.27 1.19
C VAL A 289 4.28 7.37 1.00
N ILE A 290 3.75 8.52 0.59
CA ILE A 290 2.32 8.69 0.32
C ILE A 290 1.88 7.76 -0.82
N LEU A 291 2.70 7.63 -1.86
CA LEU A 291 2.41 6.74 -2.99
C LEU A 291 2.26 5.29 -2.53
N VAL A 292 3.13 4.76 -1.67
CA VAL A 292 2.97 3.38 -1.20
C VAL A 292 1.70 3.20 -0.38
N ILE A 293 1.33 4.18 0.46
CA ILE A 293 0.09 4.12 1.25
C ILE A 293 -1.13 4.04 0.33
N ILE A 294 -1.15 4.80 -0.76
CA ILE A 294 -2.25 4.77 -1.74
C ILE A 294 -2.24 3.47 -2.55
N GLN A 295 -1.06 2.93 -2.86
CA GLN A 295 -0.90 1.70 -3.64
C GLN A 295 -1.40 0.46 -2.89
N ILE A 296 -1.30 0.40 -1.56
CA ILE A 296 -1.77 -0.74 -0.76
C ILE A 296 -3.23 -1.08 -1.06
N PRO A 297 -4.21 -0.18 -0.88
CA PRO A 297 -5.61 -0.47 -1.21
C PRO A 297 -5.92 -0.39 -2.71
N GLY A 298 -5.14 0.36 -3.49
CA GLY A 298 -5.42 0.65 -4.90
C GLY A 298 -4.93 -0.38 -5.91
N SER A 299 -4.03 -1.29 -5.52
CA SER A 299 -3.37 -2.22 -6.44
C SER A 299 -4.04 -3.60 -6.57
N ALA A 300 -5.18 -3.83 -5.94
CA ALA A 300 -5.83 -5.16 -5.86
C ALA A 300 -4.90 -6.26 -5.32
N GLY A 301 -3.98 -5.88 -4.44
CA GLY A 301 -3.00 -6.81 -3.86
C GLY A 301 -3.61 -7.80 -2.89
N THR A 302 -4.45 -7.31 -1.99
CA THR A 302 -5.06 -8.06 -0.90
C THR A 302 -6.53 -8.42 -1.14
N TYR A 303 -7.26 -7.58 -1.88
CA TYR A 303 -8.68 -7.77 -2.21
C TYR A 303 -8.90 -7.52 -3.71
N PRO A 304 -9.94 -8.12 -4.31
CA PRO A 304 -10.40 -7.72 -5.63
C PRO A 304 -10.69 -6.20 -5.68
N ILE A 305 -10.33 -5.54 -6.77
CA ILE A 305 -10.48 -4.08 -6.87
C ILE A 305 -11.95 -3.63 -6.79
N GLU A 306 -12.86 -4.49 -7.20
CA GLU A 306 -14.30 -4.26 -7.19
C GLU A 306 -14.86 -4.09 -5.77
N MET A 307 -14.17 -4.64 -4.77
CA MET A 307 -14.54 -4.51 -3.35
C MET A 307 -14.04 -3.19 -2.73
N THR A 308 -13.23 -2.43 -3.44
CA THR A 308 -12.69 -1.17 -2.96
C THR A 308 -13.56 0.03 -3.36
N PRO A 309 -13.49 1.18 -2.67
CA PRO A 309 -14.19 2.39 -3.08
C PRO A 309 -13.87 2.81 -4.51
N ALA A 310 -14.85 3.40 -5.21
CA ALA A 310 -14.74 3.83 -6.61
C ALA A 310 -13.52 4.73 -6.91
N PHE A 311 -13.02 5.45 -5.91
CA PHE A 311 -11.79 6.23 -6.01
C PHE A 311 -10.59 5.33 -6.36
N PHE A 312 -10.39 4.23 -5.63
CA PHE A 312 -9.28 3.29 -5.87
C PHE A 312 -9.46 2.51 -7.16
N GLN A 313 -10.69 2.17 -7.55
CA GLN A 313 -10.98 1.52 -8.83
C GLN A 313 -10.53 2.38 -10.02
N LYS A 314 -10.77 3.69 -9.97
CA LYS A 314 -10.32 4.64 -11.00
C LYS A 314 -8.81 4.86 -10.98
N LEU A 315 -8.20 4.79 -9.80
CA LEU A 315 -6.77 5.00 -9.63
C LEU A 315 -5.94 3.75 -9.98
N HIS A 316 -6.54 2.57 -9.85
CA HIS A 316 -5.92 1.26 -10.07
C HIS A 316 -5.03 1.17 -11.33
N PRO A 317 -5.46 1.58 -12.53
CA PRO A 317 -4.65 1.52 -13.73
C PRO A 317 -3.47 2.51 -13.75
N LEU A 318 -3.44 3.48 -12.83
CA LEU A 318 -2.37 4.46 -12.71
C LEU A 318 -1.31 4.08 -11.66
N LEU A 319 -1.46 2.92 -11.01
CA LEU A 319 -0.57 2.51 -9.93
C LEU A 319 0.44 1.47 -10.43
N PRO A 320 1.75 1.70 -10.27
CA PRO A 320 2.77 0.75 -10.70
C PRO A 320 2.69 -0.61 -9.98
N PHE A 321 2.21 -0.68 -8.72
CA PHE A 321 2.00 -1.94 -8.01
C PHE A 321 1.06 -2.88 -8.72
N THR A 322 0.01 -2.38 -9.36
CA THR A 322 -0.96 -3.17 -10.12
C THR A 322 -0.27 -4.12 -11.10
N TYR A 323 0.63 -3.57 -11.88
CA TYR A 323 1.35 -4.29 -12.93
C TYR A 323 2.43 -5.22 -12.37
N GLY A 324 3.17 -4.78 -11.35
CA GLY A 324 4.17 -5.60 -10.68
C GLY A 324 3.55 -6.82 -10.01
N ILE A 325 2.44 -6.63 -9.29
CA ILE A 325 1.71 -7.70 -8.62
C ILE A 325 1.13 -8.69 -9.64
N ASN A 326 0.51 -8.20 -10.71
CA ASN A 326 -0.09 -9.06 -11.72
C ASN A 326 0.96 -9.89 -12.45
N ALA A 327 2.10 -9.31 -12.84
CA ALA A 327 3.21 -10.06 -13.44
C ALA A 327 3.73 -11.16 -12.50
N MET A 328 3.90 -10.87 -11.21
CA MET A 328 4.32 -11.88 -10.23
C MET A 328 3.23 -12.93 -9.96
N ARG A 329 1.94 -12.58 -9.95
CA ARG A 329 0.84 -13.54 -9.84
C ARG A 329 0.85 -14.56 -10.96
N GLU A 330 1.10 -14.12 -12.19
CA GLU A 330 1.24 -15.01 -13.34
C GLU A 330 2.44 -15.95 -13.21
N ALA A 331 3.56 -15.48 -12.69
CA ALA A 331 4.70 -16.34 -12.42
C ALA A 331 4.42 -17.38 -11.35
N VAL A 332 3.64 -17.03 -10.31
CA VAL A 332 3.26 -17.93 -9.20
C VAL A 332 2.24 -18.98 -9.64
N ALA A 333 1.14 -18.56 -10.25
CA ALA A 333 0.02 -19.43 -10.57
C ALA A 333 0.16 -20.12 -11.95
N GLY A 334 0.82 -19.45 -12.87
CA GLY A 334 1.03 -19.88 -14.27
C GLY A 334 0.78 -18.75 -15.25
N ILE A 335 1.64 -18.63 -16.24
CA ILE A 335 1.58 -17.58 -17.25
C ILE A 335 0.41 -17.86 -18.21
N TYR A 336 -0.44 -16.86 -18.44
CA TYR A 336 -1.57 -16.91 -19.34
C TYR A 336 -1.36 -15.97 -20.52
N GLY A 337 -1.20 -16.54 -21.72
CA GLY A 337 -1.03 -15.79 -22.95
C GLY A 337 0.10 -14.76 -22.89
N PHE A 338 -0.21 -13.51 -23.22
CA PHE A 338 0.74 -12.40 -23.20
C PHE A 338 0.61 -11.48 -21.97
N HIS A 339 -0.29 -11.78 -21.03
CA HIS A 339 -0.57 -10.88 -19.89
C HIS A 339 0.64 -10.59 -19.02
N TYR A 340 1.53 -11.57 -18.82
CA TYR A 340 2.81 -11.35 -18.13
C TYR A 340 3.64 -10.24 -18.81
N ALA A 341 3.82 -10.33 -20.13
CA ALA A 341 4.60 -9.35 -20.89
C ALA A 341 3.88 -7.99 -20.96
N GLU A 342 2.55 -7.99 -21.10
CA GLU A 342 1.72 -6.78 -21.09
C GLU A 342 1.88 -6.00 -19.79
N ASN A 343 1.79 -6.68 -18.64
CA ASN A 343 2.01 -6.06 -17.34
C ASN A 343 3.41 -5.47 -17.20
N LEU A 344 4.45 -6.19 -17.66
CA LEU A 344 5.82 -5.65 -17.65
C LEU A 344 5.98 -4.45 -18.58
N LEU A 345 5.35 -4.45 -19.76
CA LEU A 345 5.37 -3.31 -20.67
C LEU A 345 4.66 -2.09 -20.08
N CYS A 346 3.49 -2.28 -19.48
CA CYS A 346 2.80 -1.20 -18.76
C CYS A 346 3.67 -0.65 -17.62
N LEU A 347 4.35 -1.52 -16.88
CA LEU A 347 5.28 -1.12 -15.83
C LEU A 347 6.48 -0.36 -16.41
N ALA A 348 7.00 -0.73 -17.58
CA ALA A 348 8.09 -0.05 -18.25
C ALA A 348 7.79 1.42 -18.58
N VAL A 349 6.52 1.78 -18.82
CA VAL A 349 6.12 3.17 -19.13
C VAL A 349 6.48 4.16 -18.02
N TYR A 350 6.59 3.70 -16.78
CA TYR A 350 6.99 4.57 -15.66
C TYR A 350 8.47 4.98 -15.70
N VAL A 351 9.34 4.23 -16.39
CA VAL A 351 10.77 4.55 -16.51
C VAL A 351 11.00 5.86 -17.25
N PRO A 352 10.48 6.07 -18.48
CA PRO A 352 10.64 7.35 -19.18
C PRO A 352 10.00 8.51 -18.41
N ILE A 353 8.88 8.30 -17.70
CA ILE A 353 8.26 9.32 -16.86
C ILE A 353 9.21 9.71 -15.70
N ALA A 354 9.79 8.73 -15.03
CA ALA A 354 10.74 8.96 -13.94
C ALA A 354 12.00 9.68 -14.45
N LEU A 355 12.55 9.27 -15.60
CA LEU A 355 13.70 9.92 -16.21
C LEU A 355 13.39 11.37 -16.62
N LEU A 356 12.20 11.62 -17.18
CA LEU A 356 11.76 12.97 -17.50
C LEU A 356 11.73 13.86 -16.25
N ILE A 357 11.20 13.36 -15.15
CA ILE A 357 11.19 14.07 -13.87
C ILE A 357 12.62 14.32 -13.38
N GLY A 358 13.47 13.30 -13.34
CA GLY A 358 14.82 13.37 -12.79
C GLY A 358 15.81 14.16 -13.63
N VAL A 359 15.70 14.10 -14.96
CA VAL A 359 16.68 14.74 -15.88
C VAL A 359 16.19 16.09 -16.38
N VAL A 360 14.90 16.21 -16.76
CA VAL A 360 14.37 17.43 -17.39
C VAL A 360 13.79 18.41 -16.38
N VAL A 361 13.00 17.93 -15.40
CA VAL A 361 12.35 18.82 -14.41
C VAL A 361 13.33 19.28 -13.34
N ARG A 362 14.23 18.42 -12.88
CA ARG A 362 15.22 18.71 -11.83
C ARG A 362 16.03 20.00 -12.07
N PRO A 363 16.63 20.25 -13.24
CA PRO A 363 17.41 21.48 -13.47
C PRO A 363 16.60 22.76 -13.25
N TRP A 364 15.30 22.75 -13.49
CA TRP A 364 14.44 23.93 -13.26
C TRP A 364 14.19 24.18 -11.78
N LEU A 365 14.20 23.10 -10.98
CA LEU A 365 13.93 23.16 -9.54
C LEU A 365 15.19 23.32 -8.68
N LEU A 366 16.39 23.20 -9.24
CA LEU A 366 17.66 23.31 -8.48
C LEU A 366 17.72 24.57 -7.61
N ASN A 367 17.36 25.75 -8.17
CA ASN A 367 17.38 27.00 -7.42
C ASN A 367 16.32 27.06 -6.32
N LEU A 368 15.16 26.43 -6.55
CA LEU A 368 14.08 26.36 -5.56
C LEU A 368 14.46 25.40 -4.42
N ASN A 369 15.02 24.25 -4.77
CA ASN A 369 15.50 23.25 -3.81
C ASN A 369 16.59 23.82 -2.90
N HIS A 370 17.59 24.49 -3.50
CA HIS A 370 18.65 25.15 -2.72
C HIS A 370 18.09 26.17 -1.73
N MET A 371 17.14 27.01 -2.17
CA MET A 371 16.49 27.97 -1.28
C MET A 371 15.75 27.25 -0.13
N PHE A 372 15.09 26.13 -0.45
CA PHE A 372 14.35 25.35 0.53
C PHE A 372 15.28 24.67 1.53
N ASP A 373 16.35 24.03 1.05
CA ASP A 373 17.36 23.38 1.88
C ASP A 373 18.10 24.40 2.78
N GLN A 374 18.42 25.58 2.26
CA GLN A 374 19.01 26.66 3.06
C GLN A 374 18.05 27.09 4.19
N LYS A 375 16.77 27.26 3.90
CA LYS A 375 15.76 27.64 4.90
C LYS A 375 15.52 26.53 5.93
N LEU A 376 15.55 25.27 5.52
CA LEU A 376 15.49 24.14 6.45
C LEU A 376 16.75 24.04 7.31
N GLY A 377 17.93 24.23 6.72
CA GLY A 377 19.20 24.27 7.44
C GLY A 377 19.25 25.39 8.50
N GLU A 378 18.69 26.57 8.20
CA GLU A 378 18.56 27.68 9.17
C GLU A 378 17.71 27.30 10.40
N THR A 379 16.84 26.28 10.31
CA THR A 379 16.00 25.80 11.43
C THR A 379 16.69 24.79 12.34
N GLU A 380 17.84 24.25 11.93
CA GLU A 380 18.59 23.18 12.63
C GLU A 380 17.76 21.89 12.91
N LEU A 381 16.55 21.78 12.33
CA LEU A 381 15.63 20.64 12.55
C LEU A 381 15.92 19.45 11.65
N MET A 382 16.60 19.66 10.51
CA MET A 382 16.86 18.63 9.51
C MET A 382 18.30 18.67 9.03
N ILE A 383 18.86 17.49 8.74
CA ILE A 383 20.15 17.35 8.07
C ILE A 383 19.93 17.64 6.58
N CYS A 384 20.47 18.76 6.10
CA CYS A 384 20.46 19.11 4.70
C CYS A 384 21.77 18.66 4.04
N GLU A 385 21.66 18.04 2.86
CA GLU A 385 22.83 17.69 2.05
C GLU A 385 23.39 18.98 1.38
N GLU A 386 24.69 19.26 1.53
CA GLU A 386 25.32 20.33 0.77
C GLU A 386 25.35 19.99 -0.71
N GLU A 387 24.73 20.83 -1.53
CA GLU A 387 24.72 20.64 -2.98
C GLU A 387 26.07 21.06 -3.60
N GLY A 388 26.87 20.08 -4.03
CA GLY A 388 28.08 20.35 -4.80
C GLY A 388 27.88 21.12 -6.11
N LEU A 389 26.63 21.12 -6.64
CA LEU A 389 26.25 21.74 -7.92
C LEU A 389 25.82 23.20 -7.82
N THR A 390 25.53 23.71 -6.64
CA THR A 390 25.06 25.08 -6.48
C THR A 390 26.22 26.06 -6.42
N LYS A 391 26.65 26.54 -7.59
CA LYS A 391 27.26 27.88 -7.67
C LYS A 391 26.11 28.89 -7.66
N GLU A 392 26.27 30.00 -6.90
CA GLU A 392 25.36 31.14 -6.97
C GLU A 392 25.26 31.62 -8.44
N ARG A 393 24.26 31.07 -9.18
CA ARG A 393 24.04 31.50 -10.57
C ARG A 393 23.28 32.81 -10.56
N PHE A 394 24.01 33.89 -10.68
CA PHE A 394 23.41 35.19 -10.97
C PHE A 394 22.84 35.22 -12.40
N ARG A 395 21.68 35.81 -12.60
CA ARG A 395 21.13 35.97 -13.95
C ARG A 395 22.05 36.92 -14.73
N MET A 396 22.51 36.49 -15.91
CA MET A 396 23.37 37.28 -16.78
C MET A 396 22.82 38.67 -17.07
N THR A 397 21.52 38.76 -17.30
CA THR A 397 20.83 40.04 -17.49
C THR A 397 21.01 40.99 -16.32
N ALA A 398 21.04 40.49 -15.08
CA ALA A 398 21.26 41.32 -13.89
C ALA A 398 22.71 41.76 -13.79
N VAL A 399 23.66 40.88 -14.13
CA VAL A 399 25.09 41.20 -14.11
C VAL A 399 25.43 42.23 -15.21
N VAL A 400 24.92 42.04 -16.43
CA VAL A 400 25.09 42.94 -17.56
C VAL A 400 24.44 44.32 -17.27
N SER A 401 23.22 44.32 -16.71
CA SER A 401 22.54 45.57 -16.33
C SER A 401 23.30 46.32 -15.23
N ALA A 402 23.90 45.60 -14.27
CA ALA A 402 24.69 46.19 -13.21
C ALA A 402 26.02 46.76 -13.72
N LEU A 403 26.57 46.19 -14.80
CA LEU A 403 27.78 46.72 -15.46
C LEU A 403 27.49 47.92 -16.36
N ALA A 404 26.33 47.92 -17.08
CA ALA A 404 25.93 48.96 -17.99
C ALA A 404 25.61 50.28 -17.27
N ASP A 405 24.84 50.25 -16.18
CA ASP A 405 24.53 51.42 -15.34
C ASP A 405 24.32 51.00 -13.88
N LYS A 406 25.40 51.04 -13.12
CA LYS A 406 25.43 50.61 -11.73
C LYS A 406 24.56 51.47 -10.80
N LYS A 407 24.46 52.76 -11.05
CA LYS A 407 23.69 53.69 -10.17
C LYS A 407 22.19 53.48 -10.34
N THR A 408 21.69 53.54 -11.56
CA THR A 408 20.28 53.38 -11.87
C THR A 408 19.80 51.97 -11.53
N PHE A 409 20.56 50.90 -11.86
CA PHE A 409 20.24 49.53 -11.49
C PHE A 409 20.16 49.36 -9.96
N ARG A 410 21.07 49.96 -9.22
CA ARG A 410 21.07 49.90 -7.77
C ARG A 410 19.86 50.59 -7.16
N GLU A 411 19.51 51.79 -7.63
CA GLU A 411 18.32 52.53 -7.16
C GLU A 411 17.03 51.80 -7.46
N GLU A 412 16.87 51.29 -8.68
CA GLU A 412 15.69 50.47 -9.03
C GLU A 412 15.56 49.21 -8.18
N MET A 413 16.65 48.49 -7.96
CA MET A 413 16.61 47.28 -7.15
C MET A 413 16.30 47.58 -5.69
N TYR A 414 16.87 48.67 -5.12
CA TYR A 414 16.52 49.11 -3.77
C TYR A 414 15.05 49.48 -3.64
N GLN A 415 14.48 50.26 -4.56
CA GLN A 415 13.08 50.64 -4.53
C GLN A 415 12.14 49.47 -4.71
N ARG A 416 12.47 48.48 -5.57
CA ARG A 416 11.71 47.26 -5.74
C ARG A 416 11.75 46.36 -4.50
N ALA A 417 12.93 46.20 -3.92
CA ALA A 417 13.14 45.43 -2.71
C ALA A 417 12.42 46.04 -1.51
N GLU A 418 12.51 47.34 -1.31
CA GLU A 418 11.84 48.03 -0.21
C GLU A 418 10.31 47.93 -0.31
N ARG A 419 9.75 48.12 -1.53
CA ARG A 419 8.30 47.92 -1.78
C ARG A 419 7.84 46.51 -1.53
N PHE A 420 8.67 45.52 -1.87
CA PHE A 420 8.35 44.13 -1.64
C PHE A 420 8.47 43.78 -0.15
N GLU A 421 9.55 44.17 0.52
CA GLU A 421 9.84 43.93 1.94
C GLU A 421 8.74 44.49 2.85
N ARG A 422 8.20 45.70 2.56
CA ARG A 422 7.10 46.31 3.32
C ARG A 422 5.87 45.42 3.36
N ASN A 423 5.59 44.68 2.29
CA ASN A 423 4.41 43.83 2.18
C ASN A 423 4.72 42.34 2.40
N TYR A 424 5.99 41.97 2.41
CA TYR A 424 6.41 40.57 2.52
C TYR A 424 5.88 39.88 3.78
N LYS A 425 6.13 40.42 4.96
CA LYS A 425 5.65 39.89 6.23
C LYS A 425 4.12 39.77 6.27
N LYS A 426 3.39 40.72 5.66
CA LYS A 426 1.93 40.67 5.57
C LYS A 426 1.45 39.58 4.62
N ARG A 427 2.13 39.38 3.47
CA ARG A 427 1.80 38.33 2.49
C ARG A 427 2.02 36.95 3.09
N ILE A 428 3.16 36.73 3.74
CA ILE A 428 3.49 35.47 4.41
C ILE A 428 2.46 35.15 5.50
N ARG A 429 2.17 36.12 6.39
CA ARG A 429 1.17 35.90 7.46
C ARG A 429 -0.22 35.60 6.92
N ARG A 430 -0.63 36.28 5.83
CA ARG A 430 -1.90 35.98 5.16
C ARG A 430 -1.90 34.60 4.50
N GLY A 431 -0.80 34.18 3.90
CA GLY A 431 -0.65 32.84 3.33
C GLY A 431 -0.75 31.75 4.40
N PHE A 432 -0.08 31.91 5.55
CA PHE A 432 -0.21 30.96 6.67
C PHE A 432 -1.61 30.95 7.29
N ALA A 433 -2.25 32.09 7.41
CA ALA A 433 -3.65 32.15 7.86
C ALA A 433 -4.59 31.45 6.85
N ALA A 434 -4.37 31.66 5.56
CA ALA A 434 -5.15 31.02 4.50
C ALA A 434 -4.99 29.50 4.47
N ILE A 435 -3.77 28.98 4.66
CA ILE A 435 -3.51 27.51 4.66
C ILE A 435 -4.15 26.83 5.88
N LEU A 436 -4.39 27.56 6.95
CA LEU A 436 -5.08 27.05 8.13
C LEU A 436 -6.60 27.15 7.97
N ILE A 437 -7.11 28.29 7.54
CA ILE A 437 -8.55 28.60 7.55
C ILE A 437 -9.26 27.96 6.36
N ILE A 438 -8.76 28.09 5.13
CA ILE A 438 -9.47 27.65 3.91
C ILE A 438 -9.61 26.11 3.86
N PRO A 439 -8.56 25.30 4.09
CA PRO A 439 -8.71 23.86 4.14
C PRO A 439 -9.61 23.40 5.29
N LEU A 440 -9.56 24.08 6.45
CA LEU A 440 -10.45 23.75 7.58
C LEU A 440 -11.92 23.97 7.22
N ILE A 441 -12.25 25.02 6.50
CA ILE A 441 -13.62 25.27 6.00
C ILE A 441 -14.06 24.13 5.07
N PHE A 442 -13.23 23.73 4.10
CA PHE A 442 -13.56 22.64 3.20
C PHE A 442 -13.68 21.29 3.93
N LEU A 443 -12.87 21.08 4.97
CA LEU A 443 -12.97 19.89 5.81
C LEU A 443 -14.31 19.85 6.55
N ILE A 444 -14.74 20.96 7.16
CA ILE A 444 -16.03 21.05 7.84
C ILE A 444 -17.19 20.83 6.86
N LEU A 445 -17.11 21.44 5.66
CA LEU A 445 -18.14 21.27 4.61
C LEU A 445 -18.20 19.82 4.11
N MET A 446 -17.05 19.11 4.05
CA MET A 446 -16.99 17.70 3.68
C MET A 446 -17.78 16.81 4.67
N PHE A 447 -17.77 17.13 5.97
CA PHE A 447 -18.58 16.39 6.96
C PHE A 447 -20.06 16.81 6.97
N SER A 448 -20.38 18.05 6.56
CA SER A 448 -21.73 18.62 6.62
C SER A 448 -22.58 18.31 5.38
N ILE A 449 -21.98 18.06 4.23
CA ILE A 449 -22.67 17.91 2.94
C ILE A 449 -22.44 16.51 2.36
N SER A 450 -23.44 15.97 1.65
CA SER A 450 -23.38 14.62 1.06
C SER A 450 -22.35 14.45 -0.06
N SER A 451 -21.93 15.53 -0.72
CA SER A 451 -20.95 15.53 -1.81
C SER A 451 -19.48 15.45 -1.33
N LYS A 452 -19.16 14.46 -0.50
CA LYS A 452 -17.87 14.31 0.19
C LYS A 452 -16.64 14.37 -0.74
N MET A 453 -16.73 13.74 -1.91
CA MET A 453 -15.61 13.68 -2.86
C MET A 453 -15.24 15.04 -3.45
N VAL A 454 -16.22 15.88 -3.74
CA VAL A 454 -15.97 17.23 -4.27
C VAL A 454 -15.24 18.09 -3.25
N PHE A 455 -15.69 18.06 -1.99
CA PHE A 455 -15.03 18.82 -0.91
C PHE A 455 -13.65 18.29 -0.56
N LEU A 456 -13.40 16.97 -0.66
CA LEU A 456 -12.08 16.39 -0.51
C LEU A 456 -11.11 16.90 -1.59
N VAL A 457 -11.53 16.91 -2.85
CA VAL A 457 -10.73 17.45 -3.96
C VAL A 457 -10.46 18.95 -3.77
N LEU A 458 -11.46 19.73 -3.38
CA LEU A 458 -11.30 21.16 -3.09
C LEU A 458 -10.37 21.40 -1.90
N TRP A 459 -10.45 20.57 -0.87
CA TRP A 459 -9.54 20.61 0.29
C TRP A 459 -8.08 20.42 -0.14
N ILE A 460 -7.78 19.34 -0.86
CA ILE A 460 -6.42 19.07 -1.37
C ILE A 460 -5.95 20.18 -2.32
N THR A 461 -6.79 20.58 -3.26
CA THR A 461 -6.47 21.63 -4.25
C THR A 461 -6.18 22.96 -3.56
N SER A 462 -6.94 23.33 -2.54
CA SER A 462 -6.71 24.56 -1.78
C SER A 462 -5.36 24.57 -1.08
N ILE A 463 -4.96 23.46 -0.47
CA ILE A 463 -3.64 23.31 0.18
C ILE A 463 -2.53 23.50 -0.86
N ILE A 464 -2.64 22.83 -2.02
CA ILE A 464 -1.64 22.91 -3.08
C ILE A 464 -1.51 24.35 -3.61
N VAL A 465 -2.63 25.00 -3.90
CA VAL A 465 -2.63 26.39 -4.44
C VAL A 465 -2.00 27.36 -3.44
N ILE A 466 -2.36 27.25 -2.16
CA ILE A 466 -1.81 28.16 -1.14
C ILE A 466 -0.33 27.89 -0.90
N ALA A 467 0.09 26.62 -0.90
CA ALA A 467 1.49 26.24 -0.80
C ALA A 467 2.31 26.80 -1.99
N LEU A 468 1.82 26.65 -3.22
CA LEU A 468 2.43 27.23 -4.42
C LEU A 468 2.53 28.76 -4.33
N TYR A 469 1.49 29.43 -3.83
CA TYR A 469 1.53 30.86 -3.59
C TYR A 469 2.64 31.26 -2.59
N LEU A 470 2.75 30.56 -1.46
CA LEU A 470 3.81 30.81 -0.44
C LEU A 470 5.20 30.59 -1.02
N ILE A 471 5.39 29.49 -1.76
CA ILE A 471 6.67 29.20 -2.45
C ILE A 471 7.00 30.32 -3.46
N CYS A 472 6.02 30.79 -4.23
CA CYS A 472 6.22 31.86 -5.19
C CYS A 472 6.64 33.18 -4.49
N VAL A 473 5.99 33.52 -3.39
CA VAL A 473 6.33 34.71 -2.58
C VAL A 473 7.76 34.62 -2.04
N GLU A 474 8.16 33.47 -1.51
CA GLU A 474 9.52 33.23 -1.00
C GLU A 474 10.57 33.26 -2.11
N TYR A 475 10.28 32.61 -3.25
CA TYR A 475 11.15 32.64 -4.44
C TYR A 475 11.39 34.07 -4.95
N LEU A 476 10.34 34.90 -4.98
CA LEU A 476 10.47 36.31 -5.36
C LEU A 476 11.31 37.08 -4.36
N HIS A 477 11.15 36.83 -3.06
CA HIS A 477 11.97 37.45 -2.02
C HIS A 477 13.44 37.11 -2.18
N GLU A 478 13.74 35.85 -2.34
CA GLU A 478 15.14 35.39 -2.52
C GLU A 478 15.75 35.89 -3.85
N SER A 479 14.96 35.87 -4.93
CA SER A 479 15.36 36.42 -6.23
C SER A 479 15.72 37.91 -6.12
N LEU A 480 14.97 38.69 -5.35
CA LEU A 480 15.26 40.12 -5.10
C LEU A 480 16.51 40.28 -4.24
N LYS A 481 16.71 39.48 -3.19
CA LYS A 481 17.94 39.48 -2.38
C LYS A 481 19.16 39.19 -3.23
N ARG A 482 19.13 38.21 -4.10
CA ARG A 482 20.24 37.88 -5.02
C ARG A 482 20.54 39.04 -5.97
N ARG A 483 19.54 39.70 -6.53
CA ARG A 483 19.75 40.90 -7.38
C ARG A 483 20.34 42.08 -6.60
N LEU A 484 19.92 42.27 -5.34
CA LEU A 484 20.50 43.26 -4.45
C LEU A 484 21.96 42.94 -4.15
N LYS A 485 22.33 41.66 -3.98
CA LYS A 485 23.74 41.23 -3.79
C LYS A 485 24.55 41.60 -5.02
N VAL A 486 24.08 41.31 -6.23
CA VAL A 486 24.73 41.71 -7.50
C VAL A 486 24.91 43.23 -7.58
N SER A 487 23.89 44.02 -7.19
CA SER A 487 23.97 45.48 -7.22
C SER A 487 25.02 46.08 -6.25
N ARG A 488 25.43 45.32 -5.23
CA ARG A 488 26.46 45.71 -4.24
C ARG A 488 27.87 45.29 -4.63
N MET A 489 28.03 44.37 -5.58
CA MET A 489 29.34 43.88 -6.02
C MET A 489 30.16 45.00 -6.70
N SER A 490 31.48 44.91 -6.59
CA SER A 490 32.40 45.79 -7.30
C SER A 490 32.42 45.52 -8.80
N GLN A 491 32.92 46.42 -9.63
CA GLN A 491 33.07 46.15 -11.07
C GLN A 491 34.03 45.00 -11.36
N GLU A 492 35.07 44.86 -10.57
CA GLU A 492 36.03 43.76 -10.70
C GLU A 492 35.39 42.41 -10.40
N GLU A 493 34.63 42.30 -9.30
CA GLU A 493 33.87 41.10 -8.93
C GLU A 493 32.82 40.71 -9.99
N LEU A 494 32.15 41.69 -10.61
CA LEU A 494 31.18 41.45 -11.68
C LEU A 494 31.86 40.94 -12.95
N LEU A 495 33.03 41.51 -13.32
CA LEU A 495 33.83 41.03 -14.46
C LEU A 495 34.40 39.64 -14.21
N GLU A 496 34.86 39.35 -12.99
CA GLU A 496 35.35 38.03 -12.60
C GLU A 496 34.22 36.97 -12.68
N THR A 497 33.01 37.32 -12.23
CA THR A 497 31.85 36.43 -12.37
C THR A 497 31.48 36.15 -13.82
N LEU A 498 31.59 37.12 -14.71
CA LEU A 498 31.40 36.95 -16.15
C LEU A 498 32.48 36.06 -16.78
N ARG A 499 33.74 36.29 -16.42
CA ARG A 499 34.87 35.53 -16.91
C ARG A 499 34.79 34.07 -16.49
N LYS A 500 34.54 33.79 -15.22
CA LYS A 500 34.34 32.44 -14.69
C LYS A 500 33.18 31.72 -15.38
N ARG A 501 32.15 32.44 -15.78
CA ARG A 501 31.02 31.85 -16.48
C ARG A 501 31.34 31.58 -17.95
N LYS A 502 32.01 32.48 -18.63
CA LYS A 502 32.43 32.25 -20.00
C LYS A 502 33.36 31.05 -20.12
N GLU A 503 34.33 30.93 -19.20
CA GLU A 503 35.19 29.74 -19.08
C GLU A 503 34.38 28.45 -18.83
N GLN A 504 33.24 28.53 -18.13
CA GLN A 504 32.35 27.38 -17.91
C GLN A 504 31.51 27.05 -19.14
N GLU A 505 31.01 28.02 -19.88
CA GLU A 505 30.25 27.81 -21.14
C GLU A 505 31.15 27.29 -22.25
N GLU A 506 32.44 27.72 -22.28
CA GLU A 506 33.44 27.16 -23.20
C GLU A 506 33.93 25.75 -22.81
N GLU A 507 33.81 25.35 -21.54
CA GLU A 507 34.11 24.00 -21.04
C GLU A 507 32.91 23.04 -21.15
N GLU A 508 31.68 23.55 -21.26
CA GLU A 508 30.45 22.78 -21.44
C GLU A 508 30.12 22.54 -22.96
N ALA A 509 30.75 23.28 -23.90
CA ALA A 509 30.64 23.13 -25.35
C ALA A 509 31.65 22.12 -25.91
#